data_706448e8b55055a6dccb03302aa0288b
#
_entry.id   706448e8b55055a6dccb03302aa0288b
#
_cell.length_a   1.000
_cell.length_b   1.000
_cell.length_c   1.000
_cell.angle_alpha   90.00
_cell.angle_beta   90.00
_cell.angle_gamma   90.00
#
_symmetry.space_group_name_H-M   'P 1'
#
loop_
_entity.id
_entity.type
_entity.pdbx_description
1 polymer ?
#
loop_
_entity_poly.entity_id
_entity_poly.type
_entity_poly.pdbx_seq_one_letter_code
_entity_poly.pdbx_strand_id
1 'polypeptide(L)'
;MKELPIQLQELTLYNNWVVYRNFKNGKLPFNPITHLVVKTNDPSTWSDYNSALLCYQNHSYDGIGFVFNNNQYIGIDLDDCISNSNIIDSFALEIVNLINSYTEHSPSNKGLHIICKSKLLYNIGIKKDNIEIYSYNRFFTITGNIYLNRKIEFRDNELHILLQKINDIPTQYRL
;
A
#
# COMPACT_ATOMS: atom_id res chain seq x y z
N MET A 1 5.78 3.37 14.45
CA MET A 1 4.82 4.47 14.19
C MET A 1 4.11 4.80 15.51
N LYS A 2 4.04 6.06 15.94
CA LYS A 2 3.33 6.43 17.19
C LYS A 2 1.84 6.63 16.95
N GLU A 3 1.48 7.27 15.86
CA GLU A 3 0.09 7.52 15.44
C GLU A 3 0.00 7.48 13.92
N LEU A 4 -1.20 7.15 13.41
CA LEU A 4 -1.47 7.16 11.97
C LEU A 4 -1.61 8.61 11.48
N PRO A 5 -0.95 9.01 10.39
CA PRO A 5 -1.17 10.33 9.79
C PRO A 5 -2.64 10.62 9.52
N ILE A 6 -3.04 11.88 9.71
CA ILE A 6 -4.43 12.33 9.48
C ILE A 6 -4.93 11.98 8.07
N GLN A 7 -4.04 11.93 7.08
CA GLN A 7 -4.31 11.61 5.68
C GLN A 7 -4.77 10.16 5.49
N LEU A 8 -4.43 9.27 6.42
CA LEU A 8 -4.79 7.84 6.39
C LEU A 8 -5.94 7.49 7.35
N GLN A 9 -6.50 8.45 8.08
CA GLN A 9 -7.54 8.19 9.09
C GLN A 9 -8.77 7.48 8.51
N GLU A 10 -9.12 7.72 7.25
CA GLU A 10 -10.24 7.04 6.60
C GLU A 10 -10.04 5.51 6.50
N LEU A 11 -8.79 5.02 6.50
CA LEU A 11 -8.52 3.57 6.49
C LEU A 11 -8.86 2.89 7.81
N THR A 12 -8.93 3.64 8.92
CA THR A 12 -9.30 3.07 10.24
C THR A 12 -10.75 2.62 10.32
N LEU A 13 -11.59 3.04 9.36
CA LEU A 13 -12.98 2.62 9.26
C LEU A 13 -13.14 1.17 8.76
N TYR A 14 -12.06 0.54 8.33
CA TYR A 14 -12.05 -0.81 7.78
C TYR A 14 -11.32 -1.79 8.70
N ASN A 15 -11.82 -3.02 8.77
CA ASN A 15 -11.18 -4.12 9.49
C ASN A 15 -10.17 -4.87 8.59
N ASN A 16 -9.30 -4.10 7.93
CA ASN A 16 -8.33 -4.59 6.95
C ASN A 16 -6.88 -4.51 7.47
N TRP A 17 -6.72 -4.42 8.79
CA TRP A 17 -5.41 -4.20 9.39
C TRP A 17 -4.76 -5.49 9.87
N VAL A 18 -3.44 -5.52 9.74
CA VAL A 18 -2.58 -6.63 10.14
C VAL A 18 -1.31 -6.09 10.78
N VAL A 19 -0.60 -6.92 11.55
CA VAL A 19 0.80 -6.69 11.89
C VAL A 19 1.68 -7.56 10.99
N TYR A 20 2.97 -7.22 10.84
CA TYR A 20 3.86 -8.04 10.02
C TYR A 20 5.23 -8.26 10.67
N ARG A 21 5.93 -9.30 10.22
CA ARG A 21 7.35 -9.55 10.48
C ARG A 21 8.12 -9.68 9.18
N ASN A 22 9.36 -9.21 9.21
CA ASN A 22 10.32 -9.39 8.13
C ASN A 22 10.95 -10.78 8.23
N PHE A 23 11.00 -11.47 7.12
CA PHE A 23 11.71 -12.73 6.95
C PHE A 23 12.68 -12.63 5.78
N LYS A 24 13.58 -13.59 5.65
CA LYS A 24 14.55 -13.62 4.54
C LYS A 24 13.90 -13.54 3.16
N ASN A 25 12.71 -14.11 3.01
CA ASN A 25 11.99 -14.19 1.74
C ASN A 25 10.83 -13.17 1.62
N GLY A 26 10.81 -12.13 2.43
CA GLY A 26 9.78 -11.09 2.39
C GLY A 26 9.07 -10.86 3.72
N LYS A 27 7.98 -10.13 3.67
CA LYS A 27 7.16 -9.77 4.83
C LYS A 27 5.97 -10.72 4.96
N LEU A 28 5.75 -11.24 6.16
CA LEU A 28 4.61 -12.13 6.44
C LEU A 28 3.62 -11.42 7.37
N PRO A 29 2.33 -11.30 6.98
CA PRO A 29 1.31 -10.67 7.81
C PRO A 29 0.74 -11.63 8.84
N PHE A 30 0.38 -11.08 10.01
CA PHE A 30 -0.23 -11.79 11.13
C PHE A 30 -1.48 -11.05 11.62
N ASN A 31 -2.46 -11.82 12.09
CA ASN A 31 -3.60 -11.26 12.79
C ASN A 31 -3.15 -10.70 14.16
N PRO A 32 -3.49 -9.44 14.49
CA PRO A 32 -3.00 -8.79 15.71
C PRO A 32 -3.59 -9.37 16.99
N ILE A 33 -4.70 -10.12 16.92
CA ILE A 33 -5.37 -10.70 18.08
C ILE A 33 -4.96 -12.16 18.30
N THR A 34 -4.99 -12.96 17.22
CA THR A 34 -4.71 -14.40 17.31
C THR A 34 -3.23 -14.76 17.09
N HIS A 35 -2.45 -13.82 16.56
CA HIS A 35 -1.05 -14.01 16.16
C HIS A 35 -0.84 -15.12 15.10
N LEU A 36 -1.91 -15.54 14.44
CA LEU A 36 -1.82 -16.49 13.32
C LEU A 36 -1.51 -15.78 12.01
N VAL A 37 -0.89 -16.51 11.08
CA VAL A 37 -0.60 -16.01 9.73
C VAL A 37 -1.91 -15.62 9.02
N VAL A 38 -1.91 -14.44 8.42
CA VAL A 38 -3.05 -13.89 7.68
C VAL A 38 -3.08 -14.43 6.25
N LYS A 39 -4.30 -14.69 5.76
CA LYS A 39 -4.59 -14.88 4.34
C LYS A 39 -5.13 -13.56 3.78
N THR A 40 -4.44 -12.99 2.81
CA THR A 40 -4.82 -11.69 2.21
C THR A 40 -6.12 -11.72 1.40
N ASN A 41 -6.66 -12.91 1.15
CA ASN A 41 -7.95 -13.14 0.50
C ASN A 41 -9.05 -13.60 1.47
N ASP A 42 -8.79 -13.60 2.78
CA ASP A 42 -9.74 -14.05 3.80
C ASP A 42 -9.93 -12.96 4.87
N PRO A 43 -11.00 -12.14 4.76
CA PRO A 43 -11.29 -11.05 5.69
C PRO A 43 -11.43 -11.47 7.16
N SER A 44 -11.78 -12.73 7.43
CA SER A 44 -11.90 -13.25 8.80
C SER A 44 -10.56 -13.32 9.53
N THR A 45 -9.45 -13.23 8.81
CA THR A 45 -8.08 -13.29 9.35
C THR A 45 -7.48 -11.92 9.63
N TRP A 46 -8.16 -10.82 9.30
CA TRP A 46 -7.70 -9.44 9.55
C TRP A 46 -8.34 -8.87 10.82
N SER A 47 -8.04 -7.62 11.15
CA SER A 47 -8.58 -6.95 12.33
C SER A 47 -8.73 -5.44 12.12
N ASP A 48 -9.19 -4.73 13.14
CA ASP A 48 -9.27 -3.28 13.15
C ASP A 48 -7.90 -2.61 13.41
N TYR A 49 -7.85 -1.30 13.15
CA TYR A 49 -6.64 -0.50 13.32
C TYR A 49 -6.13 -0.46 14.77
N ASN A 50 -7.03 -0.31 15.74
CA ASN A 50 -6.64 -0.17 17.15
C ASN A 50 -5.97 -1.45 17.66
N SER A 51 -6.54 -2.61 17.30
CA SER A 51 -5.96 -3.92 17.62
C SER A 51 -4.58 -4.08 16.98
N ALA A 52 -4.40 -3.67 15.71
CA ALA A 52 -3.12 -3.74 15.03
C ALA A 52 -2.07 -2.80 15.67
N LEU A 53 -2.45 -1.56 15.99
CA LEU A 53 -1.56 -0.61 16.63
C LEU A 53 -1.15 -1.07 18.03
N LEU A 54 -2.10 -1.52 18.84
CA LEU A 54 -1.84 -2.02 20.20
C LEU A 54 -0.92 -3.25 20.17
N CYS A 55 -1.18 -4.18 19.25
CA CYS A 55 -0.34 -5.36 19.06
C CYS A 55 1.09 -4.96 18.65
N TYR A 56 1.25 -4.04 17.70
CA TYR A 56 2.56 -3.54 17.28
C TYR A 56 3.34 -2.87 18.42
N GLN A 57 2.65 -2.12 19.30
CA GLN A 57 3.29 -1.43 20.42
C GLN A 57 3.74 -2.38 21.54
N ASN A 58 3.04 -3.49 21.75
CA ASN A 58 3.27 -4.40 22.88
C ASN A 58 3.98 -5.70 22.50
N HIS A 59 4.14 -5.99 21.22
CA HIS A 59 4.76 -7.23 20.73
C HIS A 59 5.85 -6.95 19.69
N SER A 60 6.74 -7.92 19.50
CA SER A 60 7.88 -7.82 18.57
C SER A 60 7.44 -8.03 17.12
N TYR A 61 6.66 -7.11 16.57
CA TYR A 61 6.35 -7.02 15.14
C TYR A 61 7.13 -5.86 14.52
N ASP A 62 7.40 -5.93 13.20
CA ASP A 62 8.18 -4.92 12.50
C ASP A 62 7.32 -3.74 12.05
N GLY A 63 6.00 -3.87 12.08
CA GLY A 63 5.07 -2.79 11.77
C GLY A 63 3.64 -3.28 11.55
N ILE A 64 2.81 -2.36 11.06
CA ILE A 64 1.42 -2.61 10.68
C ILE A 64 1.26 -2.53 9.17
N GLY A 65 0.19 -3.13 8.65
CA GLY A 65 -0.16 -3.10 7.25
C GLY A 65 -1.66 -3.05 7.01
N PHE A 66 -2.04 -2.61 5.82
CA PHE A 66 -3.42 -2.56 5.36
C PHE A 66 -3.62 -3.52 4.19
N VAL A 67 -4.67 -4.36 4.23
CA VAL A 67 -5.00 -5.32 3.18
C VAL A 67 -5.94 -4.67 2.18
N PHE A 68 -5.53 -4.60 0.91
CA PHE A 68 -6.39 -4.21 -0.19
C PHE A 68 -7.28 -5.39 -0.58
N ASN A 69 -8.59 -5.13 -0.64
CA ASN A 69 -9.59 -6.16 -0.96
C ASN A 69 -10.81 -5.56 -1.65
N ASN A 70 -10.59 -5.00 -2.84
CA ASN A 70 -11.64 -4.42 -3.68
C ASN A 70 -12.51 -3.35 -2.97
N ASN A 71 -11.90 -2.59 -2.06
CA ASN A 71 -12.54 -1.55 -1.25
C ASN A 71 -12.23 -0.14 -1.74
N GLN A 72 -12.25 0.09 -3.06
CA GLN A 72 -11.89 1.33 -3.73
C GLN A 72 -10.42 1.80 -3.59
N TYR A 73 -9.66 1.28 -2.63
CA TYR A 73 -8.27 1.67 -2.44
C TYR A 73 -7.33 0.88 -3.35
N ILE A 74 -6.33 1.59 -3.86
CA ILE A 74 -5.28 1.04 -4.72
C ILE A 74 -3.95 1.42 -4.12
N GLY A 75 -3.09 0.42 -3.94
CA GLY A 75 -1.70 0.60 -3.55
C GLY A 75 -0.79 0.52 -4.76
N ILE A 76 0.14 1.47 -4.87
CA ILE A 76 1.22 1.47 -5.85
C ILE A 76 2.52 1.46 -5.07
N ASP A 77 3.35 0.45 -5.30
CA ASP A 77 4.67 0.28 -4.70
C ASP A 77 5.74 0.56 -5.77
N LEU A 78 6.63 1.49 -5.47
CA LEU A 78 7.76 1.87 -6.30
C LEU A 78 9.03 1.43 -5.58
N ASP A 79 9.52 0.24 -5.94
CA ASP A 79 10.70 -0.37 -5.33
C ASP A 79 12.00 0.28 -5.82
N ASP A 80 13.00 0.36 -4.93
CA ASP A 80 14.38 0.79 -5.20
C ASP A 80 14.49 2.11 -6.01
N CYS A 81 13.50 2.99 -5.89
CA CYS A 81 13.43 4.26 -6.62
C CYS A 81 14.17 5.42 -5.92
N ILE A 82 14.73 5.19 -4.73
CA ILE A 82 15.46 6.19 -3.95
C ILE A 82 16.92 5.76 -3.81
N SER A 83 17.84 6.58 -4.34
CA SER A 83 19.27 6.34 -4.26
C SER A 83 19.82 6.51 -2.83
N ASN A 84 21.06 6.05 -2.60
CA ASN A 84 21.75 6.27 -1.33
C ASN A 84 21.99 7.76 -1.02
N SER A 85 21.91 8.66 -2.02
CA SER A 85 21.98 10.12 -1.87
C SER A 85 20.61 10.75 -1.65
N ASN A 86 19.57 9.96 -1.35
CA ASN A 86 18.17 10.37 -1.19
C ASN A 86 17.58 11.06 -2.44
N ILE A 87 18.09 10.74 -3.63
CA ILE A 87 17.55 11.24 -4.89
C ILE A 87 16.56 10.21 -5.41
N ILE A 88 15.34 10.65 -5.69
CA ILE A 88 14.29 9.82 -6.30
C ILE A 88 14.49 9.82 -7.82
N ASP A 89 14.37 8.67 -8.45
CA ASP A 89 14.48 8.56 -9.89
C ASP A 89 13.34 9.29 -10.63
N SER A 90 13.59 9.64 -11.90
CA SER A 90 12.65 10.45 -12.68
C SER A 90 11.34 9.73 -12.98
N PHE A 91 11.37 8.40 -13.13
CA PHE A 91 10.18 7.60 -13.40
C PHE A 91 9.26 7.57 -12.17
N ALA A 92 9.83 7.35 -10.97
CA ALA A 92 9.08 7.38 -9.73
C ALA A 92 8.48 8.77 -9.46
N LEU A 93 9.26 9.85 -9.68
CA LEU A 93 8.75 11.23 -9.56
C LEU A 93 7.61 11.51 -10.52
N GLU A 94 7.69 11.02 -11.75
CA GLU A 94 6.60 11.16 -12.72
C GLU A 94 5.31 10.49 -12.24
N ILE A 95 5.41 9.26 -11.69
CA ILE A 95 4.26 8.53 -11.16
C ILE A 95 3.67 9.24 -9.93
N VAL A 96 4.51 9.69 -9.00
CA VAL A 96 4.06 10.44 -7.81
C VAL A 96 3.33 11.71 -8.22
N ASN A 97 3.84 12.46 -9.21
CA ASN A 97 3.22 13.67 -9.71
C ASN A 97 1.92 13.39 -10.47
N LEU A 98 1.88 12.32 -11.28
CA LEU A 98 0.69 11.90 -12.00
C LEU A 98 -0.43 11.52 -11.03
N ILE A 99 -0.15 10.59 -10.11
CA ILE A 99 -1.16 10.09 -9.17
C ILE A 99 -1.52 11.16 -8.13
N ASN A 100 -0.58 11.97 -7.66
CA ASN A 100 -0.78 13.10 -6.75
C ASN A 100 -1.75 12.79 -5.60
N SER A 101 -1.51 11.71 -4.89
CA SER A 101 -2.27 11.19 -3.74
C SER A 101 -1.33 10.95 -2.56
N TYR A 102 -1.84 10.47 -1.43
CA TYR A 102 -1.00 10.14 -0.28
C TYR A 102 0.19 9.28 -0.71
N THR A 103 1.38 9.70 -0.33
CA THR A 103 2.61 8.97 -0.62
C THR A 103 3.52 8.96 0.61
N GLU A 104 4.08 7.80 0.93
CA GLU A 104 5.00 7.61 2.04
C GLU A 104 6.26 6.87 1.59
N HIS A 105 7.33 6.98 2.37
CA HIS A 105 8.50 6.14 2.20
C HIS A 105 8.19 4.70 2.61
N SER A 106 8.69 3.73 1.83
CA SER A 106 8.63 2.32 2.20
C SER A 106 9.45 2.04 3.47
N PRO A 107 9.27 0.89 4.15
CA PRO A 107 10.03 0.55 5.36
C PRO A 107 11.55 0.53 5.17
N SER A 108 12.03 0.26 3.95
CA SER A 108 13.45 0.27 3.61
C SER A 108 14.03 1.68 3.40
N ASN A 109 13.18 2.70 3.26
CA ASN A 109 13.49 4.05 2.78
C ASN A 109 14.13 4.10 1.37
N LYS A 110 14.06 3.01 0.61
CA LYS A 110 14.54 2.94 -0.77
C LYS A 110 13.43 2.98 -1.81
N GLY A 111 12.18 2.94 -1.38
CA GLY A 111 11.01 2.95 -2.23
C GLY A 111 9.93 3.87 -1.69
N LEU A 112 8.86 4.02 -2.48
CA LEU A 112 7.68 4.82 -2.14
C LEU A 112 6.41 3.97 -2.26
N HIS A 113 5.50 4.14 -1.31
CA HIS A 113 4.13 3.63 -1.38
C HIS A 113 3.17 4.78 -1.68
N ILE A 114 2.36 4.65 -2.71
CA ILE A 114 1.28 5.58 -3.02
C ILE A 114 -0.04 4.88 -2.72
N ILE A 115 -0.95 5.56 -2.04
CA ILE A 115 -2.32 5.08 -1.85
C ILE A 115 -3.27 6.06 -2.51
N CYS A 116 -4.10 5.58 -3.44
CA CYS A 116 -5.16 6.34 -4.08
C CYS A 116 -6.49 5.57 -4.05
N LYS A 117 -7.55 6.18 -4.53
CA LYS A 117 -8.87 5.56 -4.73
C LYS A 117 -9.24 5.50 -6.19
N SER A 118 -10.03 4.49 -6.55
CA SER A 118 -10.70 4.40 -7.85
C SER A 118 -12.15 3.98 -7.66
N LYS A 119 -13.05 4.59 -8.43
CA LYS A 119 -14.46 4.16 -8.56
C LYS A 119 -14.58 2.97 -9.50
N LEU A 120 -13.60 2.80 -10.36
CA LEU A 120 -13.49 1.67 -11.26
C LEU A 120 -12.94 0.50 -10.44
N LEU A 121 -13.79 -0.49 -10.18
CA LEU A 121 -13.43 -1.68 -9.41
C LEU A 121 -12.54 -2.60 -10.27
N TYR A 122 -11.31 -2.17 -10.48
CA TYR A 122 -10.32 -3.01 -11.15
C TYR A 122 -9.78 -4.05 -10.17
N ASN A 123 -9.81 -5.32 -10.57
CA ASN A 123 -9.00 -6.35 -9.94
C ASN A 123 -7.56 -6.19 -10.45
N ILE A 124 -6.81 -5.25 -9.88
CA ILE A 124 -5.44 -4.96 -10.29
C ILE A 124 -4.50 -5.78 -9.43
N GLY A 125 -3.69 -6.60 -10.07
CA GLY A 125 -2.58 -7.33 -9.46
C GLY A 125 -1.42 -7.33 -10.45
N ILE A 126 -0.65 -6.24 -10.50
CA ILE A 126 0.44 -6.02 -11.44
C ILE A 126 1.75 -5.98 -10.68
N LYS A 127 2.74 -6.69 -11.19
CA LYS A 127 4.14 -6.59 -10.80
C LYS A 127 4.97 -6.54 -12.07
N LYS A 128 5.64 -5.41 -12.30
CA LYS A 128 6.46 -5.19 -13.48
C LYS A 128 7.66 -4.33 -13.12
N ASP A 129 8.86 -4.85 -13.38
CA ASP A 129 10.10 -4.18 -12.99
C ASP A 129 10.06 -3.75 -11.51
N ASN A 130 10.24 -2.47 -11.22
CA ASN A 130 10.24 -1.90 -9.89
C ASN A 130 8.89 -1.27 -9.50
N ILE A 131 7.79 -1.58 -10.21
CA ILE A 131 6.45 -1.11 -9.89
C ILE A 131 5.50 -2.27 -9.62
N GLU A 132 4.78 -2.18 -8.50
CA GLU A 132 3.68 -3.08 -8.18
C GLU A 132 2.40 -2.25 -7.98
N ILE A 133 1.25 -2.71 -8.52
CA ILE A 133 -0.04 -2.04 -8.37
C ILE A 133 -1.08 -3.08 -7.93
N TYR A 134 -1.74 -2.84 -6.82
CA TYR A 134 -2.70 -3.77 -6.25
C TYR A 134 -3.97 -3.10 -5.75
N SER A 135 -5.13 -3.71 -6.03
CA SER A 135 -6.43 -3.36 -5.46
C SER A 135 -7.03 -4.50 -4.62
N TYR A 136 -6.43 -5.71 -4.65
CA TYR A 136 -6.97 -6.89 -3.95
C TYR A 136 -5.87 -7.90 -3.58
N ASN A 137 -6.19 -8.75 -2.60
CA ASN A 137 -5.37 -9.89 -2.16
C ASN A 137 -3.90 -9.54 -1.84
N ARG A 138 -3.63 -8.30 -1.45
CA ARG A 138 -2.30 -7.82 -1.10
C ARG A 138 -2.37 -6.94 0.15
N PHE A 139 -1.42 -7.06 1.05
CA PHE A 139 -1.23 -6.06 2.10
C PHE A 139 -0.04 -5.16 1.76
N PHE A 140 -0.20 -3.87 2.08
CA PHE A 140 0.90 -2.92 2.10
C PHE A 140 1.28 -2.62 3.53
N THR A 141 2.57 -2.52 3.78
CA THR A 141 3.06 -1.96 5.03
C THR A 141 2.75 -0.47 5.08
N ILE A 142 2.27 0.00 6.22
CA ILE A 142 1.99 1.42 6.46
C ILE A 142 3.05 1.97 7.41
N THR A 143 3.85 2.90 6.93
CA THR A 143 4.97 3.46 7.70
C THR A 143 4.62 4.76 8.40
N GLY A 144 3.72 5.55 7.82
CA GLY A 144 3.43 6.92 8.25
C GLY A 144 4.57 7.91 7.98
N ASN A 145 5.65 7.47 7.31
CA ASN A 145 6.78 8.32 6.92
C ASN A 145 6.45 9.07 5.63
N ILE A 146 5.72 10.18 5.78
CA ILE A 146 5.12 10.92 4.66
C ILE A 146 6.19 11.48 3.72
N TYR A 147 6.08 11.17 2.42
CA TYR A 147 6.79 11.83 1.34
C TYR A 147 5.95 12.97 0.75
N LEU A 148 4.73 12.67 0.28
CA LEU A 148 3.80 13.68 -0.23
C LEU A 148 2.58 13.78 0.69
N ASN A 149 2.46 14.93 1.36
CA ASN A 149 1.41 15.21 2.33
C ASN A 149 0.08 15.56 1.63
N ARG A 150 -0.58 14.56 1.04
CA ARG A 150 -1.90 14.66 0.41
C ARG A 150 -2.87 13.71 1.09
N LYS A 151 -4.17 14.00 1.00
CA LYS A 151 -5.22 13.01 1.32
C LYS A 151 -5.19 11.89 0.29
N ILE A 152 -5.81 10.76 0.62
CA ILE A 152 -6.07 9.71 -0.37
C ILE A 152 -7.16 10.22 -1.32
N GLU A 153 -6.84 10.35 -2.61
CA GLU A 153 -7.69 10.97 -3.61
C GLU A 153 -8.19 9.95 -4.63
N PHE A 154 -9.35 10.23 -5.25
CA PHE A 154 -9.80 9.48 -6.43
C PHE A 154 -8.95 9.85 -7.65
N ARG A 155 -8.42 8.83 -8.35
CA ARG A 155 -7.47 8.98 -9.46
C ARG A 155 -7.78 8.02 -10.61
N ASP A 156 -9.04 7.99 -11.04
CA ASP A 156 -9.47 7.06 -12.10
C ASP A 156 -8.73 7.28 -13.41
N ASN A 157 -8.67 8.54 -13.88
CA ASN A 157 -8.01 8.90 -15.15
C ASN A 157 -6.49 8.73 -15.05
N GLU A 158 -5.90 9.19 -13.95
CA GLU A 158 -4.46 9.12 -13.70
C GLU A 158 -3.99 7.66 -13.60
N LEU A 159 -4.79 6.82 -12.95
CA LEU A 159 -4.53 5.39 -12.88
C LEU A 159 -4.59 4.75 -14.26
N HIS A 160 -5.58 5.11 -15.08
CA HIS A 160 -5.68 4.62 -16.46
C HIS A 160 -4.45 5.03 -17.30
N ILE A 161 -4.01 6.29 -17.20
CA ILE A 161 -2.79 6.77 -17.86
C ILE A 161 -1.57 5.98 -17.38
N LEU A 162 -1.43 5.73 -16.08
CA LEU A 162 -0.35 4.91 -15.52
C LEU A 162 -0.35 3.50 -16.10
N LEU A 163 -1.52 2.84 -16.12
CA LEU A 163 -1.67 1.49 -16.66
C LEU A 163 -1.30 1.41 -18.16
N GLN A 164 -1.69 2.43 -18.94
CA GLN A 164 -1.27 2.54 -20.35
C GLN A 164 0.25 2.70 -20.47
N LYS A 165 0.84 3.58 -19.64
CA LYS A 165 2.28 3.86 -19.65
C LYS A 165 3.13 2.63 -19.37
N ILE A 166 2.71 1.79 -18.45
CA ILE A 166 3.41 0.53 -18.14
C ILE A 166 3.00 -0.62 -19.07
N ASN A 167 2.17 -0.36 -20.10
CA ASN A 167 1.66 -1.34 -21.05
C ASN A 167 0.99 -2.56 -20.41
N ASP A 168 0.26 -2.33 -19.32
CA ASP A 168 -0.40 -3.39 -18.56
C ASP A 168 -1.85 -3.03 -18.25
N ILE A 169 -2.64 -2.77 -19.31
CA ILE A 169 -4.09 -2.56 -19.18
C ILE A 169 -4.74 -3.93 -18.93
N PRO A 170 -5.47 -4.12 -17.83
CA PRO A 170 -6.22 -5.35 -17.60
C PRO A 170 -7.12 -5.69 -18.78
N THR A 171 -7.13 -6.95 -19.22
CA THR A 171 -7.79 -7.42 -20.47
C THR A 171 -9.27 -7.03 -20.55
N GLN A 172 -9.95 -6.93 -19.41
CA GLN A 172 -11.36 -6.52 -19.30
C GLN A 172 -11.62 -5.05 -19.66
N TYR A 173 -10.58 -4.24 -19.86
CA TYR A 173 -10.67 -2.79 -20.17
C TYR A 173 -9.88 -2.40 -21.42
N ARG A 174 -9.40 -3.39 -22.20
CA ARG A 174 -8.86 -3.13 -23.53
C ARG A 174 -10.04 -2.86 -24.45
N LEU A 175 -10.18 -1.61 -24.92
CA LEU A 175 -11.13 -1.21 -25.96
C LEU A 175 -10.79 -1.86 -27.30
#